data_d934b41e3e341a8a162e0b3ac76f5736
#
_entry.id   d934b41e3e341a8a162e0b3ac76f5736
#
_cell.length_a   1.000
_cell.length_b   1.000
_cell.length_c   1.000
_cell.angle_alpha   90.00
_cell.angle_beta   90.00
_cell.angle_gamma   90.00
#
_symmetry.space_group_name_H-M   'P 1'
#
loop_
_entity.id
_entity.type
_entity.pdbx_description
1 polymer ?
#
loop_
_entity_poly.entity_id
_entity_poly.type
_entity_poly.pdbx_seq_one_letter_code
_entity_poly.pdbx_strand_id
1 'polypeptide(L)'
;SAVFEPTFVKRLEATHIKSGPTKMDLAEQLMEDIARFKRERNVDRCVAVWCGSTETWRPNAAVHESLAAFEQGLRDNDPEIAPSAIYAYACIRAGVPYANGAPNLSVDFPAMHELAKREGVAIAGKDFKTGQTLMKTILAPGFKARLLGLDGWYSTNILGNRDGEVLDDPESFKSKEVSKLGVLEHIFQPHLYPELYGKYSHVVRINYYPPRGDNKEGWDNIDIFGW
;
A
#
# COMPACT_ATOMS: atom_id res chain seq x y z
N SER A 1 5.15 -21.36 1.62
CA SER A 1 6.34 -20.49 1.45
C SER A 1 5.93 -19.16 0.85
N ALA A 2 6.64 -18.09 1.18
CA ALA A 2 6.36 -16.71 0.73
C ALA A 2 7.48 -16.18 -0.17
N VAL A 3 7.16 -15.25 -1.06
CA VAL A 3 8.16 -14.39 -1.70
C VAL A 3 8.53 -13.30 -0.70
N PHE A 4 9.80 -13.18 -0.38
CA PHE A 4 10.31 -12.27 0.63
C PHE A 4 11.70 -11.76 0.26
N GLU A 5 11.89 -10.44 0.32
CA GLU A 5 13.17 -9.79 0.12
C GLU A 5 13.47 -8.82 1.28
N PRO A 6 14.55 -9.02 2.05
CA PRO A 6 14.91 -8.14 3.17
C PRO A 6 15.16 -6.69 2.79
N THR A 7 15.52 -6.42 1.54
CA THR A 7 15.72 -5.07 1.01
C THR A 7 14.45 -4.25 0.92
N PHE A 8 13.29 -4.93 0.82
CA PHE A 8 11.97 -4.29 0.80
C PHE A 8 11.27 -4.31 2.14
N VAL A 9 11.47 -5.37 2.95
CA VAL A 9 10.83 -5.51 4.26
C VAL A 9 11.90 -5.58 5.32
N LYS A 10 12.35 -4.42 5.78
CA LYS A 10 13.38 -4.29 6.80
C LYS A 10 12.86 -4.70 8.17
N ARG A 11 13.77 -5.09 9.06
CA ARG A 11 13.50 -5.48 10.46
C ARG A 11 12.59 -6.69 10.64
N LEU A 12 12.33 -7.46 9.58
CA LEU A 12 11.61 -8.72 9.64
C LEU A 12 12.47 -9.86 9.07
N GLU A 13 12.23 -11.05 9.61
CA GLU A 13 12.80 -12.29 9.11
C GLU A 13 11.67 -13.22 8.66
N ALA A 14 11.93 -14.01 7.63
CA ALA A 14 11.01 -15.02 7.14
C ALA A 14 11.68 -16.40 7.18
N THR A 15 10.93 -17.41 7.63
CA THR A 15 11.45 -18.79 7.80
C THR A 15 11.07 -19.71 6.65
N HIS A 16 9.98 -19.42 5.94
CA HIS A 16 9.48 -20.24 4.84
C HIS A 16 9.44 -19.39 3.55
N ILE A 17 10.59 -19.31 2.89
CA ILE A 17 10.77 -18.49 1.70
C ILE A 17 10.74 -19.38 0.45
N LYS A 18 10.07 -18.89 -0.62
CA LYS A 18 10.18 -19.48 -1.94
C LYS A 18 11.56 -19.18 -2.52
N SER A 19 12.10 -20.16 -3.25
CA SER A 19 13.36 -20.02 -3.97
C SER A 19 13.18 -20.36 -5.44
N GLY A 20 13.93 -19.68 -6.29
CA GLY A 20 13.93 -19.89 -7.74
C GLY A 20 15.06 -19.08 -8.38
N PRO A 21 15.47 -19.41 -9.63
CA PRO A 21 16.50 -18.67 -10.34
C PRO A 21 16.12 -17.20 -10.61
N THR A 22 14.84 -16.96 -10.86
CA THR A 22 14.34 -15.62 -11.21
C THR A 22 13.08 -15.24 -10.43
N LYS A 23 12.73 -13.95 -10.41
CA LYS A 23 11.45 -13.47 -9.87
C LYS A 23 10.27 -14.00 -10.69
N MET A 24 10.46 -14.33 -11.98
CA MET A 24 9.45 -14.99 -12.78
C MET A 24 9.14 -16.40 -12.25
N ASP A 25 10.16 -17.19 -11.89
CA ASP A 25 9.95 -18.51 -11.28
C ASP A 25 9.18 -18.40 -9.96
N LEU A 26 9.43 -17.36 -9.17
CA LEU A 26 8.67 -17.10 -7.94
C LEU A 26 7.20 -16.77 -8.23
N ALA A 27 6.93 -15.99 -9.27
CA ALA A 27 5.57 -15.69 -9.71
C ALA A 27 4.84 -16.95 -10.20
N GLU A 28 5.51 -17.80 -10.97
CA GLU A 28 4.97 -19.08 -11.45
C GLU A 28 4.63 -20.01 -10.28
N GLN A 29 5.50 -20.14 -9.28
CA GLN A 29 5.21 -20.90 -8.08
C GLN A 29 3.99 -20.36 -7.30
N LEU A 30 3.78 -19.02 -7.29
CA LEU A 30 2.57 -18.45 -6.71
C LEU A 30 1.31 -18.79 -7.50
N MET A 31 1.38 -18.78 -8.83
CA MET A 31 0.27 -19.22 -9.69
C MET A 31 -0.08 -20.68 -9.47
N GLU A 32 0.93 -21.56 -9.30
CA GLU A 32 0.71 -22.96 -8.95
C GLU A 32 0.03 -23.13 -7.57
N ASP A 33 0.47 -22.35 -6.58
CA ASP A 33 -0.17 -22.33 -5.24
C ASP A 33 -1.64 -21.93 -5.33
N ILE A 34 -1.96 -20.91 -6.12
CA ILE A 34 -3.35 -20.47 -6.37
C ILE A 34 -4.16 -21.57 -7.05
N ALA A 35 -3.61 -22.18 -8.10
CA ALA A 35 -4.27 -23.27 -8.81
C ALA A 35 -4.51 -24.48 -7.91
N ARG A 36 -3.51 -24.85 -7.11
CA ARG A 36 -3.64 -25.92 -6.10
C ARG A 36 -4.72 -25.61 -5.09
N PHE A 37 -4.72 -24.40 -4.52
CA PHE A 37 -5.73 -23.97 -3.56
C PHE A 37 -7.15 -24.06 -4.14
N LYS A 38 -7.36 -23.59 -5.37
CA LYS A 38 -8.66 -23.70 -6.05
C LYS A 38 -9.14 -25.17 -6.15
N ARG A 39 -8.24 -26.07 -6.57
CA ARG A 39 -8.58 -27.50 -6.71
C ARG A 39 -8.86 -28.15 -5.35
N GLU A 40 -7.97 -27.98 -4.38
CA GLU A 40 -8.07 -28.65 -3.07
C GLU A 40 -9.27 -28.17 -2.26
N ARG A 41 -9.64 -26.90 -2.41
CA ARG A 41 -10.78 -26.29 -1.70
C ARG A 41 -12.07 -26.31 -2.48
N ASN A 42 -12.04 -26.77 -3.72
CA ASN A 42 -13.19 -26.83 -4.63
C ASN A 42 -13.94 -25.49 -4.68
N VAL A 43 -13.20 -24.38 -4.92
CA VAL A 43 -13.78 -23.03 -4.99
C VAL A 43 -13.87 -22.56 -6.42
N ASP A 44 -15.02 -21.98 -6.79
CA ASP A 44 -15.27 -21.48 -8.14
C ASP A 44 -14.56 -20.16 -8.41
N ARG A 45 -14.45 -19.29 -7.40
CA ARG A 45 -13.88 -17.96 -7.50
C ARG A 45 -12.97 -17.66 -6.33
N CYS A 46 -11.89 -16.92 -6.60
CA CYS A 46 -10.98 -16.40 -5.60
C CYS A 46 -10.85 -14.89 -5.72
N VAL A 47 -10.62 -14.24 -4.61
CA VAL A 47 -10.16 -12.85 -4.53
C VAL A 47 -8.92 -12.82 -3.64
N ALA A 48 -7.87 -12.18 -4.10
CA ALA A 48 -6.68 -11.96 -3.30
C ALA A 48 -6.78 -10.63 -2.55
N VAL A 49 -6.53 -10.66 -1.25
CA VAL A 49 -6.43 -9.47 -0.42
C VAL A 49 -5.02 -9.42 0.16
N TRP A 50 -4.25 -8.41 -0.23
CA TRP A 50 -2.90 -8.22 0.27
C TRP A 50 -2.93 -7.50 1.62
N CYS A 51 -2.47 -8.18 2.65
CA CYS A 51 -2.33 -7.66 4.02
C CYS A 51 -0.89 -7.88 4.55
N GLY A 52 0.09 -7.92 3.66
CA GLY A 52 1.49 -8.07 4.02
C GLY A 52 2.09 -6.80 4.63
N SER A 53 3.30 -6.93 5.18
CA SER A 53 4.04 -5.83 5.79
C SER A 53 4.29 -4.69 4.81
N THR A 54 4.43 -3.48 5.35
CA THR A 54 4.80 -2.29 4.57
C THR A 54 6.20 -2.46 4.00
N GLU A 55 6.30 -2.33 2.69
CA GLU A 55 7.57 -2.34 1.95
C GLU A 55 8.20 -0.94 1.94
N THR A 56 9.51 -0.88 1.80
CA THR A 56 10.26 0.36 1.64
C THR A 56 9.75 1.14 0.42
N TRP A 57 9.68 2.46 0.56
CA TRP A 57 9.28 3.34 -0.54
C TRP A 57 10.30 3.31 -1.68
N ARG A 58 9.82 2.93 -2.86
CA ARG A 58 10.56 3.09 -4.11
C ARG A 58 9.64 3.70 -5.16
N PRO A 59 10.04 4.78 -5.82
CA PRO A 59 9.27 5.34 -6.92
C PRO A 59 9.20 4.35 -8.09
N ASN A 60 8.22 4.53 -8.97
CA ASN A 60 8.16 3.74 -10.18
C ASN A 60 9.41 3.96 -11.05
N ALA A 61 10.00 2.87 -11.52
CA ALA A 61 11.17 2.83 -12.40
C ALA A 61 10.75 2.37 -13.81
N ALA A 62 11.67 2.38 -14.76
CA ALA A 62 11.42 1.98 -16.14
C ALA A 62 10.78 0.58 -16.27
N VAL A 63 11.12 -0.34 -15.36
CA VAL A 63 10.55 -1.69 -15.30
C VAL A 63 9.03 -1.70 -15.05
N HIS A 64 8.46 -0.62 -14.51
CA HIS A 64 7.04 -0.48 -14.20
C HIS A 64 6.19 0.16 -15.31
N GLU A 65 6.82 0.68 -16.37
CA GLU A 65 6.17 1.49 -17.41
C GLU A 65 5.33 0.68 -18.40
N SER A 66 5.63 -0.60 -18.59
CA SER A 66 4.87 -1.49 -19.47
C SER A 66 4.92 -2.94 -18.99
N LEU A 67 3.93 -3.72 -19.37
CA LEU A 67 3.90 -5.14 -19.05
C LEU A 67 5.10 -5.89 -19.61
N ALA A 68 5.53 -5.57 -20.83
CA ALA A 68 6.70 -6.20 -21.44
C ALA A 68 7.98 -5.92 -20.64
N ALA A 69 8.19 -4.66 -20.18
CA ALA A 69 9.32 -4.29 -19.34
C ALA A 69 9.26 -5.00 -17.99
N PHE A 70 8.08 -5.09 -17.38
CA PHE A 70 7.89 -5.77 -16.10
C PHE A 70 8.17 -7.27 -16.19
N GLU A 71 7.64 -7.94 -17.20
CA GLU A 71 7.89 -9.37 -17.44
C GLU A 71 9.37 -9.66 -17.75
N GLN A 72 10.05 -8.74 -18.46
CA GLN A 72 11.50 -8.86 -18.66
C GLN A 72 12.25 -8.65 -17.33
N GLY A 73 11.87 -7.66 -16.55
CA GLY A 73 12.45 -7.43 -15.23
C GLY A 73 12.27 -8.60 -14.26
N LEU A 74 11.14 -9.31 -14.32
CA LEU A 74 10.95 -10.54 -13.54
C LEU A 74 11.96 -11.64 -13.94
N ARG A 75 12.29 -11.78 -15.24
CA ARG A 75 13.30 -12.74 -15.74
C ARG A 75 14.73 -12.34 -15.39
N ASP A 76 15.00 -11.04 -15.37
CA ASP A 76 16.33 -10.47 -15.12
C ASP A 76 16.61 -10.20 -13.63
N ASN A 77 15.67 -10.53 -12.75
CA ASN A 77 15.75 -10.25 -11.32
C ASN A 77 15.90 -8.76 -10.98
N ASP A 78 15.20 -7.89 -11.72
CA ASP A 78 15.29 -6.45 -11.53
C ASP A 78 15.05 -6.08 -10.04
N PRO A 79 15.99 -5.34 -9.41
CA PRO A 79 15.92 -5.04 -7.98
C PRO A 79 14.80 -4.06 -7.61
N GLU A 80 14.18 -3.38 -8.58
CA GLU A 80 13.08 -2.45 -8.33
C GLU A 80 11.72 -3.16 -8.22
N ILE A 81 11.62 -4.44 -8.59
CA ILE A 81 10.38 -5.21 -8.47
C ILE A 81 10.21 -5.73 -7.05
N ALA A 82 9.25 -5.17 -6.34
CA ALA A 82 8.91 -5.53 -4.96
C ALA A 82 8.18 -6.88 -4.84
N PRO A 83 8.31 -7.60 -3.72
CA PRO A 83 7.57 -8.83 -3.46
C PRO A 83 6.06 -8.70 -3.64
N SER A 84 5.43 -7.63 -3.15
CA SER A 84 3.98 -7.41 -3.31
C SER A 84 3.56 -7.27 -4.78
N ALA A 85 4.42 -6.74 -5.64
CA ALA A 85 4.18 -6.66 -7.08
C ALA A 85 4.25 -8.04 -7.74
N ILE A 86 5.12 -8.94 -7.28
CA ILE A 86 5.18 -10.33 -7.76
C ILE A 86 3.88 -11.06 -7.40
N TYR A 87 3.37 -10.87 -6.18
CA TYR A 87 2.06 -11.42 -5.78
C TYR A 87 0.91 -10.86 -6.63
N ALA A 88 0.88 -9.54 -6.86
CA ALA A 88 -0.14 -8.92 -7.71
C ALA A 88 -0.10 -9.49 -9.13
N TYR A 89 1.09 -9.55 -9.74
CA TYR A 89 1.29 -10.15 -11.06
C TYR A 89 0.76 -11.59 -11.11
N ALA A 90 1.17 -12.44 -10.18
CA ALA A 90 0.75 -13.84 -10.12
C ALA A 90 -0.76 -14.00 -9.98
N CYS A 91 -1.40 -13.20 -9.10
CA CYS A 91 -2.85 -13.21 -8.90
C CYS A 91 -3.59 -12.83 -10.19
N ILE A 92 -3.22 -11.71 -10.82
CA ILE A 92 -3.87 -11.22 -12.03
C ILE A 92 -3.70 -12.21 -13.19
N ARG A 93 -2.49 -12.76 -13.38
CA ARG A 93 -2.21 -13.81 -14.37
C ARG A 93 -3.02 -15.09 -14.14
N ALA A 94 -3.31 -15.42 -12.88
CA ALA A 94 -4.16 -16.56 -12.52
C ALA A 94 -5.67 -16.27 -12.59
N GLY A 95 -6.07 -15.10 -13.11
CA GLY A 95 -7.47 -14.68 -13.20
C GLY A 95 -8.10 -14.38 -11.85
N VAL A 96 -7.31 -13.96 -10.85
CA VAL A 96 -7.75 -13.65 -9.48
C VAL A 96 -7.72 -12.15 -9.25
N PRO A 97 -8.87 -11.49 -8.97
CA PRO A 97 -8.92 -10.11 -8.58
C PRO A 97 -8.02 -9.82 -7.38
N TYR A 98 -7.35 -8.67 -7.39
CA TYR A 98 -6.36 -8.31 -6.36
C TYR A 98 -6.73 -6.98 -5.69
N ALA A 99 -6.88 -7.02 -4.36
CA ALA A 99 -7.12 -5.85 -3.53
C ALA A 99 -5.90 -5.59 -2.63
N ASN A 100 -5.25 -4.45 -2.83
CA ASN A 100 -4.09 -4.05 -2.04
C ASN A 100 -4.52 -3.36 -0.74
N GLY A 101 -4.45 -4.06 0.39
CA GLY A 101 -4.75 -3.52 1.72
C GLY A 101 -3.57 -2.82 2.41
N ALA A 102 -2.37 -2.86 1.82
CA ALA A 102 -1.16 -2.22 2.32
C ALA A 102 -0.82 -0.94 1.54
N PRO A 103 0.08 -0.07 2.04
CA PRO A 103 0.50 1.14 1.32
C PRO A 103 1.48 0.87 0.17
N ASN A 104 1.88 -0.38 -0.03
CA ASN A 104 2.83 -0.82 -1.06
C ASN A 104 2.34 -0.47 -2.46
N LEU A 105 3.26 -0.14 -3.38
CA LEU A 105 2.93 0.20 -4.77
C LEU A 105 2.77 -1.07 -5.63
N SER A 106 1.95 -2.03 -5.20
CA SER A 106 1.83 -3.34 -5.85
C SER A 106 1.04 -3.33 -7.15
N VAL A 107 0.11 -2.39 -7.33
CA VAL A 107 -0.73 -2.25 -8.54
C VAL A 107 -0.83 -0.80 -9.05
N ASP A 108 -0.05 0.11 -8.50
CA ASP A 108 -0.12 1.56 -8.76
C ASP A 108 0.81 2.00 -9.91
N PHE A 109 0.98 1.16 -10.94
CA PHE A 109 1.85 1.47 -12.06
C PHE A 109 1.33 0.88 -13.38
N PRO A 110 1.74 1.46 -14.54
CA PRO A 110 1.18 1.15 -15.84
C PRO A 110 1.17 -0.34 -16.21
N ALA A 111 2.24 -1.07 -15.93
CA ALA A 111 2.35 -2.50 -16.25
C ALA A 111 1.23 -3.34 -15.62
N MET A 112 0.84 -3.07 -14.37
CA MET A 112 -0.25 -3.80 -13.70
C MET A 112 -1.63 -3.40 -14.23
N HIS A 113 -1.82 -2.14 -14.61
CA HIS A 113 -3.05 -1.70 -15.25
C HIS A 113 -3.22 -2.35 -16.63
N GLU A 114 -2.14 -2.44 -17.41
CA GLU A 114 -2.12 -3.13 -18.69
C GLU A 114 -2.45 -4.62 -18.51
N LEU A 115 -1.81 -5.28 -17.56
CA LEU A 115 -2.05 -6.69 -17.25
C LEU A 115 -3.50 -6.93 -16.82
N ALA A 116 -4.00 -6.14 -15.86
CA ALA A 116 -5.37 -6.28 -15.36
C ALA A 116 -6.42 -6.12 -16.48
N LYS A 117 -6.20 -5.15 -17.37
CA LYS A 117 -7.05 -4.92 -18.53
C LYS A 117 -6.99 -6.09 -19.54
N ARG A 118 -5.79 -6.61 -19.80
CA ARG A 118 -5.57 -7.73 -20.70
C ARG A 118 -6.26 -9.00 -20.21
N GLU A 119 -6.13 -9.30 -18.92
CA GLU A 119 -6.71 -10.51 -18.31
C GLU A 119 -8.19 -10.33 -17.91
N GLY A 120 -8.75 -9.12 -18.03
CA GLY A 120 -10.13 -8.83 -17.62
C GLY A 120 -10.35 -8.96 -16.12
N VAL A 121 -9.33 -8.66 -15.29
CA VAL A 121 -9.31 -8.86 -13.83
C VAL A 121 -9.36 -7.52 -13.12
N ALA A 122 -10.21 -7.43 -12.10
CA ALA A 122 -10.32 -6.22 -11.28
C ALA A 122 -9.13 -6.09 -10.31
N ILE A 123 -8.61 -4.87 -10.18
CA ILE A 123 -7.62 -4.49 -9.17
C ILE A 123 -8.14 -3.32 -8.34
N ALA A 124 -7.79 -3.27 -7.06
CA ALA A 124 -8.19 -2.21 -6.15
C ALA A 124 -7.09 -1.93 -5.12
N GLY A 125 -7.13 -0.77 -4.52
CA GLY A 125 -6.20 -0.34 -3.47
C GLY A 125 -6.07 1.17 -3.51
N LYS A 126 -5.20 1.70 -2.69
CA LYS A 126 -4.32 0.97 -1.76
C LYS A 126 -4.60 1.40 -0.32
N ASP A 127 -4.03 0.60 0.62
CA ASP A 127 -4.00 0.90 2.05
C ASP A 127 -5.40 1.00 2.67
N PHE A 128 -5.84 -0.01 3.38
CA PHE A 128 -7.15 -0.02 4.03
C PHE A 128 -7.28 1.14 5.02
N LYS A 129 -8.34 1.91 4.88
CA LYS A 129 -8.53 3.17 5.56
C LYS A 129 -9.21 2.96 6.92
N THR A 130 -8.42 3.03 7.99
CA THR A 130 -8.85 2.92 9.39
C THR A 130 -8.17 4.02 10.22
N GLY A 131 -8.58 4.17 11.49
CA GLY A 131 -7.93 5.09 12.43
C GLY A 131 -7.87 6.53 11.89
N GLN A 132 -6.69 7.12 11.81
CA GLN A 132 -6.48 8.50 11.36
C GLN A 132 -7.10 8.81 10.00
N THR A 133 -6.96 7.91 9.02
CA THR A 133 -7.55 8.11 7.70
C THR A 133 -9.08 8.06 7.75
N LEU A 134 -9.66 7.20 8.58
CA LEU A 134 -11.11 7.18 8.81
C LEU A 134 -11.57 8.53 9.37
N MET A 135 -10.88 9.08 10.38
CA MET A 135 -11.18 10.40 10.94
C MET A 135 -11.12 11.50 9.86
N LYS A 136 -10.10 11.49 9.01
CA LYS A 136 -9.99 12.42 7.89
C LYS A 136 -11.19 12.33 6.94
N THR A 137 -11.61 11.12 6.59
CA THR A 137 -12.75 10.91 5.67
C THR A 137 -14.11 11.25 6.27
N ILE A 138 -14.23 11.30 7.59
CA ILE A 138 -15.44 11.73 8.30
C ILE A 138 -15.45 13.25 8.46
N LEU A 139 -14.35 13.85 8.96
CA LEU A 139 -14.32 15.26 9.36
C LEU A 139 -14.12 16.23 8.20
N ALA A 140 -13.20 15.91 7.27
CA ALA A 140 -12.86 16.82 6.18
C ALA A 140 -14.05 17.17 5.25
N PRO A 141 -14.94 16.24 4.86
CA PRO A 141 -16.15 16.60 4.14
C PRO A 141 -17.08 17.54 4.91
N GLY A 142 -17.17 17.36 6.23
CA GLY A 142 -17.95 18.22 7.12
C GLY A 142 -17.39 19.64 7.17
N PHE A 143 -16.07 19.81 7.26
CA PHE A 143 -15.41 21.11 7.22
C PHE A 143 -15.65 21.81 5.87
N LYS A 144 -15.49 21.06 4.78
CA LYS A 144 -15.74 21.58 3.43
C LYS A 144 -17.19 22.04 3.23
N ALA A 145 -18.15 21.24 3.69
CA ALA A 145 -19.57 21.58 3.61
C ALA A 145 -19.94 22.84 4.40
N ARG A 146 -19.17 23.17 5.42
CA ARG A 146 -19.36 24.39 6.25
C ARG A 146 -18.46 25.53 5.85
N LEU A 147 -17.70 25.42 4.77
CA LEU A 147 -16.72 26.40 4.29
C LEU A 147 -15.69 26.80 5.35
N LEU A 148 -15.30 25.83 6.20
CA LEU A 148 -14.22 26.03 7.16
C LEU A 148 -12.88 25.78 6.47
N GLY A 149 -11.95 26.71 6.62
CA GLY A 149 -10.59 26.58 6.12
C GLY A 149 -9.72 25.72 7.04
N LEU A 150 -8.57 25.29 6.53
CA LEU A 150 -7.62 24.47 7.26
C LEU A 150 -6.23 25.13 7.29
N ASP A 151 -5.70 25.37 8.50
CA ASP A 151 -4.33 25.81 8.73
C ASP A 151 -3.39 24.62 8.98
N GLY A 152 -3.89 23.57 9.65
CA GLY A 152 -3.08 22.42 9.97
C GLY A 152 -3.87 21.15 10.30
N TRP A 153 -3.26 20.01 9.96
CA TRP A 153 -3.71 18.68 10.39
C TRP A 153 -2.51 17.85 10.81
N TYR A 154 -2.34 17.67 12.09
CA TYR A 154 -1.28 16.86 12.68
C TYR A 154 -1.87 15.54 13.18
N SER A 155 -1.42 14.44 12.61
CA SER A 155 -1.84 13.09 12.98
C SER A 155 -0.70 12.30 13.61
N THR A 156 -0.95 11.63 14.72
CA THR A 156 0.03 10.71 15.32
C THR A 156 -0.60 9.39 15.72
N ASN A 157 0.20 8.31 15.62
CA ASN A 157 -0.12 6.99 16.15
C ASN A 157 1.02 6.50 17.03
N ILE A 158 0.66 5.74 18.06
CA ILE A 158 1.58 4.96 18.88
C ILE A 158 1.16 3.50 18.79
N LEU A 159 2.09 2.61 18.47
CA LEU A 159 1.87 1.15 18.44
C LEU A 159 3.17 0.42 18.78
N GLY A 160 3.05 -0.75 19.38
CA GLY A 160 4.19 -1.50 19.91
C GLY A 160 4.38 -2.89 19.31
N ASN A 161 3.61 -3.25 18.30
CA ASN A 161 3.69 -4.52 17.60
C ASN A 161 4.70 -4.50 16.43
N ARG A 162 4.80 -5.61 15.70
CA ARG A 162 5.73 -5.75 14.56
C ARG A 162 5.46 -4.75 13.43
N ASP A 163 4.22 -4.32 13.21
CA ASP A 163 3.92 -3.26 12.23
C ASP A 163 4.56 -1.93 12.67
N GLY A 164 4.52 -1.61 13.97
CA GLY A 164 5.21 -0.47 14.53
C GLY A 164 6.73 -0.53 14.35
N GLU A 165 7.32 -1.71 14.57
CA GLU A 165 8.75 -1.94 14.38
C GLU A 165 9.18 -1.72 12.92
N VAL A 166 8.41 -2.22 11.95
CA VAL A 166 8.64 -1.99 10.53
C VAL A 166 8.53 -0.50 10.17
N LEU A 167 7.50 0.17 10.69
CA LEU A 167 7.24 1.58 10.40
C LEU A 167 8.18 2.57 11.14
N ASP A 168 8.96 2.08 12.09
CA ASP A 168 10.05 2.84 12.71
C ASP A 168 11.29 2.97 11.78
N ASP A 169 11.33 2.18 10.70
CA ASP A 169 12.29 2.40 9.60
C ASP A 169 11.81 3.55 8.70
N PRO A 170 12.63 4.60 8.46
CA PRO A 170 12.21 5.76 7.68
C PRO A 170 11.78 5.47 6.24
N GLU A 171 12.41 4.50 5.58
CA GLU A 171 12.08 4.15 4.20
C GLU A 171 10.74 3.40 4.11
N SER A 172 10.46 2.52 5.07
CA SER A 172 9.17 1.84 5.20
C SER A 172 8.07 2.83 5.62
N PHE A 173 8.38 3.73 6.58
CA PHE A 173 7.46 4.79 6.98
C PHE A 173 7.06 5.70 5.81
N LYS A 174 7.99 6.01 4.89
CA LYS A 174 7.73 6.85 3.71
C LYS A 174 6.57 6.34 2.86
N SER A 175 6.46 5.02 2.65
CA SER A 175 5.32 4.41 1.93
C SER A 175 3.99 4.70 2.61
N LYS A 176 3.96 4.61 3.93
CA LYS A 176 2.75 4.88 4.74
C LYS A 176 2.43 6.37 4.81
N GLU A 177 3.45 7.21 4.93
CA GLU A 177 3.31 8.66 4.94
C GLU A 177 2.66 9.17 3.66
N VAL A 178 3.20 8.81 2.50
CA VAL A 178 2.67 9.20 1.18
C VAL A 178 1.21 8.78 1.02
N SER A 179 0.87 7.55 1.42
CA SER A 179 -0.52 7.07 1.38
C SER A 179 -1.46 7.91 2.24
N LYS A 180 -1.02 8.36 3.42
CA LYS A 180 -1.86 9.13 4.37
C LYS A 180 -1.96 10.61 4.02
N LEU A 181 -0.90 11.20 3.46
CA LEU A 181 -0.88 12.63 3.10
C LEU A 181 -1.85 12.94 1.95
N GLY A 182 -1.95 12.11 0.93
CA GLY A 182 -2.78 12.34 -0.23
C GLY A 182 -4.30 12.37 0.05
N VAL A 183 -4.77 11.88 1.19
CA VAL A 183 -6.21 11.78 1.48
C VAL A 183 -6.90 13.13 1.54
N LEU A 184 -6.33 14.11 2.23
CA LEU A 184 -6.94 15.43 2.39
C LEU A 184 -7.00 16.21 1.08
N GLU A 185 -6.00 16.08 0.23
CA GLU A 185 -5.96 16.74 -1.08
C GLU A 185 -7.13 16.31 -1.98
N HIS A 186 -7.48 15.03 -1.98
CA HIS A 186 -8.62 14.52 -2.74
C HIS A 186 -9.96 15.04 -2.21
N ILE A 187 -10.09 15.26 -0.90
CA ILE A 187 -11.33 15.74 -0.28
C ILE A 187 -11.46 17.26 -0.42
N PHE A 188 -10.44 17.99 0.00
CA PHE A 188 -10.48 19.45 0.05
C PHE A 188 -10.30 20.11 -1.32
N GLN A 189 -9.58 19.47 -2.22
CA GLN A 189 -9.33 19.97 -3.58
C GLN A 189 -8.72 21.38 -3.56
N PRO A 190 -7.51 21.58 -3.01
CA PRO A 190 -6.91 22.91 -2.82
C PRO A 190 -6.85 23.76 -4.08
N HIS A 191 -6.75 23.13 -5.25
CA HIS A 191 -6.74 23.82 -6.55
C HIS A 191 -8.08 24.49 -6.90
N LEU A 192 -9.20 24.01 -6.33
CA LEU A 192 -10.53 24.61 -6.49
C LEU A 192 -10.88 25.62 -5.38
N TYR A 193 -10.29 25.45 -4.20
CA TYR A 193 -10.55 26.26 -3.01
C TYR A 193 -9.25 26.77 -2.37
N PRO A 194 -8.43 27.53 -3.11
CA PRO A 194 -7.09 27.92 -2.64
C PRO A 194 -7.11 28.80 -1.38
N GLU A 195 -8.15 29.61 -1.21
CA GLU A 195 -8.32 30.49 -0.03
C GLU A 195 -8.51 29.69 1.27
N LEU A 196 -9.14 28.53 1.19
CA LEU A 196 -9.46 27.70 2.35
C LEU A 196 -8.43 26.60 2.58
N TYR A 197 -7.83 26.06 1.52
CA TYR A 197 -7.03 24.84 1.57
C TYR A 197 -5.72 24.91 0.78
N GLY A 198 -5.36 26.07 0.25
CA GLY A 198 -4.15 26.22 -0.59
C GLY A 198 -2.83 26.15 0.20
N LYS A 199 -2.87 26.40 1.51
CA LYS A 199 -1.67 26.49 2.37
C LYS A 199 -1.94 25.94 3.75
N TYR A 200 -2.08 24.63 3.91
CA TYR A 200 -2.15 24.01 5.22
C TYR A 200 -0.94 23.11 5.50
N SER A 201 -0.58 22.98 6.76
CA SER A 201 0.43 22.02 7.19
C SER A 201 -0.22 20.65 7.40
N HIS A 202 0.28 19.62 6.74
CA HIS A 202 -0.18 18.25 6.95
C HIS A 202 0.96 17.35 7.40
N VAL A 203 0.88 16.86 8.62
CA VAL A 203 1.93 16.05 9.26
C VAL A 203 1.36 14.71 9.71
N VAL A 204 2.06 13.65 9.40
CA VAL A 204 1.76 12.29 9.88
C VAL A 204 2.95 11.78 10.67
N ARG A 205 2.71 11.21 11.84
CA ARG A 205 3.70 10.53 12.67
C ARG A 205 3.21 9.14 13.06
N ILE A 206 4.13 8.20 13.08
CA ILE A 206 3.93 6.87 13.64
C ILE A 206 5.12 6.60 14.56
N ASN A 207 4.84 6.31 15.82
CA ASN A 207 5.86 6.11 16.83
C ASN A 207 5.82 4.66 17.30
N TYR A 208 6.94 3.95 17.17
CA TYR A 208 7.09 2.64 17.73
C TYR A 208 7.33 2.74 19.25
N TYR A 209 6.46 2.10 20.01
CA TYR A 209 6.51 2.07 21.46
C TYR A 209 6.18 0.67 21.99
N PRO A 210 7.18 -0.21 22.20
CA PRO A 210 7.00 -1.62 22.54
C PRO A 210 6.00 -1.91 23.66
N PRO A 211 5.94 -1.10 24.76
CA PRO A 211 4.97 -1.35 25.84
C PRO A 211 3.50 -1.30 25.41
N ARG A 212 3.19 -0.75 24.24
CA ARG A 212 1.82 -0.68 23.70
C ARG A 212 1.33 -2.03 23.16
N GLY A 213 2.23 -2.91 22.72
CA GLY A 213 1.86 -4.15 22.07
C GLY A 213 0.93 -3.89 20.87
N ASP A 214 -0.17 -4.66 20.79
CA ASP A 214 -1.18 -4.50 19.74
C ASP A 214 -2.20 -3.37 20.00
N ASN A 215 -2.11 -2.71 21.15
CA ASN A 215 -3.01 -1.61 21.51
C ASN A 215 -2.58 -0.31 20.83
N LYS A 216 -3.03 -0.13 19.59
CA LYS A 216 -2.78 1.08 18.83
C LYS A 216 -3.59 2.24 19.37
N GLU A 217 -2.93 3.38 19.56
CA GLU A 217 -3.56 4.65 19.90
C GLU A 217 -3.19 5.70 18.87
N GLY A 218 -4.13 6.57 18.55
CA GLY A 218 -3.88 7.67 17.62
C GLY A 218 -4.78 8.84 17.92
N TRP A 219 -4.28 10.03 17.63
CA TRP A 219 -5.03 11.27 17.71
C TRP A 219 -4.65 12.23 16.60
N ASP A 220 -5.58 13.17 16.34
CA ASP A 220 -5.40 14.24 15.38
C ASP A 220 -5.55 15.59 16.11
N ASN A 221 -4.64 16.51 15.84
CA ASN A 221 -4.80 17.91 16.15
C ASN A 221 -5.12 18.65 14.85
N ILE A 222 -6.20 19.43 14.85
CA ILE A 222 -6.73 20.03 13.64
C ILE A 222 -6.95 21.52 13.90
N ASP A 223 -6.25 22.36 13.15
CA ASP A 223 -6.36 23.80 13.22
C ASP A 223 -7.24 24.28 12.06
N ILE A 224 -8.43 24.74 12.39
CA ILE A 224 -9.42 25.24 11.42
C ILE A 224 -9.68 26.73 11.65
N PHE A 225 -10.02 27.41 10.56
CA PHE A 225 -10.49 28.78 10.63
C PHE A 225 -11.83 28.96 9.93
N GLY A 226 -12.55 29.96 10.30
CA GLY A 226 -13.84 30.32 9.69
C GLY A 226 -14.03 31.83 9.66
N TRP A 227 -15.11 32.25 9.06
CA TRP A 227 -15.53 33.65 8.96
C TRP A 227 -16.29 34.08 10.21
#